data_22055c736f071ddfac9175d005cf208c
#
_entry.id   22055c736f071ddfac9175d005cf208c
#
_cell.length_a   1.000
_cell.length_b   1.000
_cell.length_c   1.000
_cell.angle_alpha   90.00
_cell.angle_beta   90.00
_cell.angle_gamma   90.00
#
_symmetry.space_group_name_H-M   'P 1'
#
loop_
_entity.id
_entity.type
_entity.pdbx_description
1 polymer ?
#
loop_
_entity_poly.entity_id
_entity_poly.type
_entity_poly.pdbx_seq_one_letter_code
_entity_poly.pdbx_strand_id
1 'polypeptide(L)'
;MTTEIKEQIIKYSKELRLPTFRGEFEAYAVEAAKQEDSYEEYLLGLMEKEFYTRVENRKKSQIRQAGFPQKHYLHDLKKDLLPENARQKLPLLERLDFIKEGQNIVLAGNPGTGKTHIATGLGIKACQQNYKVLFTTVPRLITQLRESHSERTLRQFEYRFEKYDLVICDEFGYVSFDKQGAEMLFTHLSLRAGRKSTIITTNLSFDRWSELFGDPVLTSALVDRLTHKAYIINMNGESFRLRETKELLKK
;
A
#
# COMPACT_ATOMS: atom_id res chain seq x y z
N MET A 1 16.79 32.68 28.71
CA MET A 1 15.62 31.92 29.21
C MET A 1 15.98 31.32 30.56
N THR A 2 15.14 31.46 31.56
CA THR A 2 15.37 30.87 32.89
C THR A 2 15.23 29.34 32.83
N THR A 3 16.04 28.62 33.60
CA THR A 3 16.02 27.14 33.66
C THR A 3 14.63 26.60 33.94
N GLU A 4 13.85 27.27 34.77
CA GLU A 4 12.49 26.90 35.15
C GLU A 4 11.51 26.94 33.95
N ILE A 5 11.56 27.99 33.12
CA ILE A 5 10.72 28.11 31.92
C ILE A 5 11.05 26.98 30.94
N LYS A 6 12.34 26.68 30.78
CA LYS A 6 12.78 25.57 29.91
C LYS A 6 12.21 24.23 30.36
N GLU A 7 12.30 23.93 31.64
CA GLU A 7 11.77 22.69 32.22
C GLU A 7 10.25 22.56 32.02
N GLN A 8 9.51 23.67 32.19
CA GLN A 8 8.06 23.71 31.96
C GLN A 8 7.72 23.45 30.48
N ILE A 9 8.43 24.08 29.54
CA ILE A 9 8.23 23.84 28.10
C ILE A 9 8.48 22.35 27.77
N ILE A 10 9.58 21.78 28.27
CA ILE A 10 9.89 20.35 28.05
C ILE A 10 8.79 19.45 28.63
N LYS A 11 8.31 19.74 29.84
CA LYS A 11 7.26 18.98 30.52
C LYS A 11 5.96 19.01 29.70
N TYR A 12 5.46 20.20 29.36
CA TYR A 12 4.22 20.34 28.61
C TYR A 12 4.33 19.79 27.18
N SER A 13 5.47 19.99 26.52
CA SER A 13 5.71 19.38 25.20
C SER A 13 5.66 17.85 25.23
N LYS A 14 6.09 17.23 26.33
CA LYS A 14 6.00 15.77 26.52
C LYS A 14 4.53 15.34 26.72
N GLU A 15 3.79 16.03 27.57
CA GLU A 15 2.38 15.73 27.85
C GLU A 15 1.51 15.92 26.60
N LEU A 16 1.72 17.00 25.86
CA LEU A 16 1.03 17.31 24.60
C LEU A 16 1.56 16.51 23.41
N ARG A 17 2.57 15.66 23.61
CA ARG A 17 3.20 14.84 22.55
C ARG A 17 3.73 15.69 21.39
N LEU A 18 4.49 16.75 21.72
CA LEU A 18 5.12 17.66 20.77
C LEU A 18 6.66 17.43 20.75
N PRO A 19 7.16 16.35 20.11
CA PRO A 19 8.57 15.99 20.17
C PRO A 19 9.48 17.03 19.51
N THR A 20 9.04 17.71 18.45
CA THR A 20 9.80 18.74 17.76
C THR A 20 9.95 19.99 18.63
N PHE A 21 8.85 20.43 19.27
CA PHE A 21 8.91 21.51 20.26
C PHE A 21 9.94 21.19 21.34
N ARG A 22 9.84 19.99 21.93
CA ARG A 22 10.74 19.58 23.02
C ARG A 22 12.22 19.59 22.61
N GLY A 23 12.52 19.20 21.38
CA GLY A 23 13.90 19.06 20.92
C GLY A 23 14.50 20.31 20.30
N GLU A 24 13.70 21.19 19.72
CA GLU A 24 14.20 22.24 18.82
C GLU A 24 13.83 23.68 19.26
N PHE A 25 12.96 23.87 20.25
CA PHE A 25 12.50 25.23 20.61
C PHE A 25 13.61 26.21 20.99
N GLU A 26 14.69 25.72 21.62
CA GLU A 26 15.84 26.59 21.98
C GLU A 26 16.61 27.02 20.75
N ALA A 27 16.90 26.06 19.84
CA ALA A 27 17.63 26.37 18.61
C ALA A 27 16.84 27.35 17.74
N TYR A 28 15.52 27.14 17.64
CA TYR A 28 14.62 28.05 16.94
C TYR A 28 14.56 29.44 17.57
N ALA A 29 14.53 29.54 18.91
CA ALA A 29 14.54 30.82 19.60
C ALA A 29 15.82 31.63 19.35
N VAL A 30 16.97 30.94 19.29
CA VAL A 30 18.25 31.59 18.95
C VAL A 30 18.27 32.07 17.49
N GLU A 31 17.72 31.28 16.57
CA GLU A 31 17.66 31.64 15.16
C GLU A 31 16.70 32.81 14.91
N ALA A 32 15.50 32.78 15.47
CA ALA A 32 14.51 33.85 15.41
C ALA A 32 15.06 35.18 15.96
N ALA A 33 15.79 35.11 17.07
CA ALA A 33 16.43 36.30 17.64
C ALA A 33 17.52 36.89 16.74
N LYS A 34 18.23 36.08 15.94
CA LYS A 34 19.22 36.55 14.96
C LYS A 34 18.59 37.17 13.71
N GLN A 35 17.40 36.68 13.33
CA GLN A 35 16.65 37.13 12.16
C GLN A 35 15.70 38.28 12.48
N GLU A 36 15.63 38.69 13.75
CA GLU A 36 14.71 39.72 14.27
C GLU A 36 13.23 39.34 14.01
N ASP A 37 12.93 38.02 14.02
CA ASP A 37 11.57 37.52 13.84
C ASP A 37 10.65 37.97 14.97
N SER A 38 9.38 38.22 14.63
CA SER A 38 8.32 38.42 15.61
C SER A 38 8.05 37.16 16.43
N TYR A 39 7.39 37.30 17.57
CA TYR A 39 7.00 36.14 18.39
C TYR A 39 6.06 35.19 17.64
N GLU A 40 5.22 35.76 16.78
CA GLU A 40 4.28 35.02 15.92
C GLU A 40 5.03 34.20 14.88
N GLU A 41 6.04 34.77 14.22
CA GLU A 41 6.86 34.08 13.23
C GLU A 41 7.65 32.93 13.86
N TYR A 42 8.27 33.16 15.02
CA TYR A 42 8.93 32.12 15.81
C TYR A 42 7.95 30.96 16.12
N LEU A 43 6.76 31.28 16.64
CA LEU A 43 5.75 30.28 17.02
C LEU A 43 5.28 29.51 15.78
N LEU A 44 4.98 30.22 14.69
CA LEU A 44 4.56 29.62 13.41
C LEU A 44 5.61 28.64 12.90
N GLY A 45 6.87 29.04 12.82
CA GLY A 45 7.95 28.18 12.36
C GLY A 45 8.10 26.90 13.17
N LEU A 46 7.98 27.00 14.49
CA LEU A 46 8.03 25.83 15.36
C LEU A 46 6.81 24.89 15.19
N MET A 47 5.61 25.46 15.00
CA MET A 47 4.40 24.71 14.70
C MET A 47 4.47 24.01 13.34
N GLU A 48 4.95 24.69 12.30
CA GLU A 48 5.15 24.10 10.98
C GLU A 48 6.12 22.93 11.03
N LYS A 49 7.23 23.07 11.73
CA LYS A 49 8.22 22.01 11.91
C LYS A 49 7.59 20.75 12.56
N GLU A 50 6.83 20.94 13.65
CA GLU A 50 6.10 19.85 14.31
C GLU A 50 5.10 19.19 13.34
N PHE A 51 4.32 20.01 12.60
CA PHE A 51 3.33 19.55 11.64
C PHE A 51 3.98 18.69 10.55
N TYR A 52 5.04 19.19 9.88
CA TYR A 52 5.71 18.46 8.81
C TYR A 52 6.38 17.17 9.34
N THR A 53 7.00 17.23 10.52
CA THR A 53 7.58 16.04 11.16
C THR A 53 6.52 14.96 11.42
N ARG A 54 5.34 15.35 11.89
CA ARG A 54 4.22 14.42 12.09
C ARG A 54 3.69 13.84 10.80
N VAL A 55 3.54 14.67 9.76
CA VAL A 55 3.10 14.22 8.44
C VAL A 55 4.05 13.16 7.90
N GLU A 56 5.37 13.42 7.94
CA GLU A 56 6.36 12.47 7.47
C GLU A 56 6.42 11.18 8.31
N ASN A 57 6.33 11.29 9.62
CA ASN A 57 6.29 10.12 10.50
C ASN A 57 5.04 9.27 10.27
N ARG A 58 3.88 9.91 9.99
CA ARG A 58 2.65 9.22 9.62
C ARG A 58 2.83 8.43 8.33
N LYS A 59 3.36 9.05 7.26
CA LYS A 59 3.65 8.38 5.97
C LYS A 59 4.57 7.17 6.16
N LYS A 60 5.68 7.34 6.89
CA LYS A 60 6.62 6.26 7.21
C LYS A 60 5.94 5.12 7.97
N SER A 61 5.08 5.46 8.94
CA SER A 61 4.33 4.48 9.72
C SER A 61 3.32 3.70 8.86
N GLN A 62 2.59 4.38 7.97
CA GLN A 62 1.64 3.75 7.04
C GLN A 62 2.35 2.78 6.10
N ILE A 63 3.49 3.17 5.50
CA ILE A 63 4.28 2.29 4.63
C ILE A 63 4.75 1.05 5.41
N ARG A 64 5.20 1.21 6.66
CA ARG A 64 5.61 0.09 7.50
C ARG A 64 4.44 -0.84 7.85
N GLN A 65 3.27 -0.27 8.18
CA GLN A 65 2.07 -1.04 8.56
C GLN A 65 1.41 -1.74 7.37
N ALA A 66 1.63 -1.26 6.15
CA ALA A 66 1.09 -1.87 4.95
C ALA A 66 1.64 -3.28 4.69
N GLY A 67 2.82 -3.63 5.22
CA GLY A 67 3.37 -4.98 5.13
C GLY A 67 4.01 -5.33 3.79
N PHE A 68 4.52 -4.33 3.05
CA PHE A 68 5.23 -4.58 1.79
C PHE A 68 6.46 -5.49 2.00
N PRO A 69 6.68 -6.50 1.14
CA PRO A 69 7.82 -7.41 1.26
C PRO A 69 9.15 -6.69 0.99
N GLN A 70 9.13 -5.75 0.05
CA GLN A 70 10.24 -4.87 -0.30
C GLN A 70 9.69 -3.49 -0.66
N LYS A 71 10.49 -2.45 -0.47
CA LYS A 71 10.11 -1.08 -0.84
C LYS A 71 10.50 -0.84 -2.30
N HIS A 72 9.58 -1.14 -3.20
CA HIS A 72 9.70 -0.85 -4.62
C HIS A 72 8.95 0.43 -4.95
N TYR A 73 9.67 1.50 -5.26
CA TYR A 73 9.06 2.76 -5.65
C TYR A 73 8.80 2.81 -7.15
N LEU A 74 7.81 3.60 -7.58
CA LEU A 74 7.49 3.75 -9.01
C LEU A 74 8.61 4.45 -9.80
N HIS A 75 9.43 5.27 -9.15
CA HIS A 75 10.57 5.91 -9.80
C HIS A 75 11.74 4.96 -10.04
N ASP A 76 11.85 3.84 -9.31
CA ASP A 76 12.86 2.81 -9.54
C ASP A 76 12.50 1.89 -10.72
N LEU A 77 11.26 2.01 -11.23
CA LEU A 77 10.75 1.16 -12.28
C LEU A 77 11.34 1.57 -13.64
N LYS A 78 11.99 0.64 -14.32
CA LYS A 78 12.47 0.84 -15.70
C LYS A 78 11.29 0.79 -16.66
N LYS A 79 10.62 1.95 -16.83
CA LYS A 79 9.34 2.07 -17.59
C LYS A 79 9.45 1.57 -19.02
N ASP A 80 10.60 1.77 -19.67
CA ASP A 80 10.84 1.34 -21.05
C ASP A 80 10.85 -0.19 -21.24
N LEU A 81 11.07 -0.91 -20.15
CA LEU A 81 11.09 -2.38 -20.17
C LEU A 81 9.75 -3.00 -19.80
N LEU A 82 8.76 -2.19 -19.44
CA LEU A 82 7.40 -2.68 -19.14
C LEU A 82 6.70 -3.12 -20.42
N PRO A 83 5.79 -4.11 -20.32
CA PRO A 83 4.85 -4.40 -21.38
C PRO A 83 4.09 -3.14 -21.81
N GLU A 84 3.84 -3.01 -23.10
CA GLU A 84 3.28 -1.76 -23.67
C GLU A 84 1.97 -1.34 -23.00
N ASN A 85 1.06 -2.28 -22.76
CA ASN A 85 -0.21 -2.00 -22.09
C ASN A 85 -0.01 -1.43 -20.68
N ALA A 86 0.95 -1.97 -19.91
CA ALA A 86 1.29 -1.45 -18.60
C ALA A 86 1.91 -0.05 -18.69
N ARG A 87 2.82 0.17 -19.63
CA ARG A 87 3.48 1.46 -19.85
C ARG A 87 2.47 2.57 -20.18
N GLN A 88 1.50 2.27 -21.04
CA GLN A 88 0.45 3.22 -21.44
C GLN A 88 -0.51 3.57 -20.29
N LYS A 89 -0.88 2.58 -19.46
CA LYS A 89 -1.85 2.77 -18.38
C LYS A 89 -1.23 3.26 -17.06
N LEU A 90 0.07 3.03 -16.83
CA LEU A 90 0.74 3.40 -15.58
C LEU A 90 0.55 4.86 -15.17
N PRO A 91 0.68 5.87 -16.06
CA PRO A 91 0.47 7.28 -15.69
C PRO A 91 -0.93 7.57 -15.12
N LEU A 92 -1.95 6.89 -15.67
CA LEU A 92 -3.32 6.99 -15.16
C LEU A 92 -3.44 6.39 -13.76
N LEU A 93 -2.85 5.20 -13.54
CA LEU A 93 -2.87 4.53 -12.25
C LEU A 93 -2.09 5.31 -11.18
N GLU A 94 -1.02 6.00 -11.57
CA GLU A 94 -0.23 6.84 -10.67
C GLU A 94 -1.01 8.02 -10.09
N ARG A 95 -2.14 8.42 -10.67
CA ARG A 95 -3.02 9.46 -10.13
C ARG A 95 -3.80 9.00 -8.90
N LEU A 96 -3.95 7.68 -8.72
CA LEU A 96 -4.67 7.02 -7.63
C LEU A 96 -6.18 7.33 -7.58
N ASP A 97 -6.75 7.88 -8.64
CA ASP A 97 -8.19 8.18 -8.71
C ASP A 97 -9.03 6.91 -8.55
N PHE A 98 -8.51 5.75 -9.02
CA PHE A 98 -9.14 4.44 -8.86
C PHE A 98 -9.47 4.09 -7.41
N ILE A 99 -8.70 4.59 -6.42
CA ILE A 99 -8.96 4.35 -4.99
C ILE A 99 -10.22 5.09 -4.54
N LYS A 100 -10.40 6.34 -4.98
CA LYS A 100 -11.58 7.14 -4.66
C LYS A 100 -12.85 6.56 -5.29
N GLU A 101 -12.69 6.00 -6.49
CA GLU A 101 -13.79 5.44 -7.29
C GLU A 101 -14.10 3.97 -6.93
N GLY A 102 -13.33 3.37 -6.01
CA GLY A 102 -13.49 1.96 -5.60
C GLY A 102 -13.24 0.97 -6.75
N GLN A 103 -12.42 1.36 -7.73
CA GLN A 103 -12.08 0.52 -8.88
C GLN A 103 -10.93 -0.42 -8.56
N ASN A 104 -10.96 -1.60 -9.14
CA ASN A 104 -9.91 -2.60 -8.97
C ASN A 104 -8.84 -2.48 -10.07
N ILE A 105 -7.68 -3.07 -9.81
CA ILE A 105 -6.61 -3.26 -10.79
C ILE A 105 -6.24 -4.74 -10.83
N VAL A 106 -6.21 -5.33 -12.00
CA VAL A 106 -5.72 -6.70 -12.21
C VAL A 106 -4.48 -6.63 -13.10
N LEU A 107 -3.34 -6.99 -12.54
CA LEU A 107 -2.06 -7.12 -13.24
C LEU A 107 -1.85 -8.59 -13.61
N ALA A 108 -2.18 -8.99 -14.82
CA ALA A 108 -2.14 -10.36 -15.29
C ALA A 108 -1.06 -10.57 -16.36
N GLY A 109 -0.22 -11.60 -16.23
CA GLY A 109 0.79 -11.95 -17.23
C GLY A 109 2.01 -12.67 -16.67
N ASN A 110 3.04 -12.82 -17.50
CA ASN A 110 4.20 -13.65 -17.25
C ASN A 110 4.95 -13.33 -15.94
N PRO A 111 5.61 -14.32 -15.32
CA PRO A 111 6.48 -14.09 -14.18
C PRO A 111 7.62 -13.11 -14.51
N GLY A 112 8.00 -12.29 -13.52
CA GLY A 112 9.16 -11.39 -13.63
C GLY A 112 8.94 -10.13 -14.49
N THR A 113 7.71 -9.79 -14.88
CA THR A 113 7.38 -8.62 -15.71
C THR A 113 7.10 -7.33 -14.91
N GLY A 114 7.31 -7.34 -13.59
CA GLY A 114 7.16 -6.15 -12.75
C GLY A 114 5.79 -5.98 -12.10
N LYS A 115 4.89 -6.99 -12.11
CA LYS A 115 3.57 -6.92 -11.48
C LYS A 115 3.61 -6.49 -10.01
N THR A 116 4.36 -7.21 -9.20
CA THR A 116 4.54 -6.92 -7.76
C THR A 116 5.20 -5.56 -7.53
N HIS A 117 6.14 -5.16 -8.40
CA HIS A 117 6.77 -3.83 -8.33
C HIS A 117 5.75 -2.72 -8.56
N ILE A 118 4.94 -2.80 -9.62
CA ILE A 118 3.87 -1.83 -9.89
C ILE A 118 2.88 -1.79 -8.72
N ALA A 119 2.40 -2.94 -8.26
CA ALA A 119 1.45 -3.04 -7.16
C ALA A 119 2.00 -2.40 -5.87
N THR A 120 3.24 -2.73 -5.51
CA THR A 120 3.94 -2.17 -4.35
C THR A 120 4.16 -0.67 -4.50
N GLY A 121 4.61 -0.21 -5.66
CA GLY A 121 4.87 1.19 -5.94
C GLY A 121 3.61 2.06 -5.85
N LEU A 122 2.49 1.59 -6.40
CA LEU A 122 1.18 2.23 -6.26
C LEU A 122 0.73 2.24 -4.80
N GLY A 123 0.92 1.13 -4.07
CA GLY A 123 0.61 1.04 -2.65
C GLY A 123 1.42 2.00 -1.79
N ILE A 124 2.73 2.13 -2.03
CA ILE A 124 3.58 3.10 -1.33
C ILE A 124 3.13 4.53 -1.62
N LYS A 125 2.85 4.85 -2.89
CA LYS A 125 2.33 6.15 -3.29
C LYS A 125 0.98 6.46 -2.62
N ALA A 126 0.11 5.45 -2.48
CA ALA A 126 -1.14 5.58 -1.74
C ALA A 126 -0.91 5.88 -0.25
N CYS A 127 0.03 5.18 0.41
CA CYS A 127 0.43 5.50 1.79
C CYS A 127 0.95 6.94 1.93
N GLN A 128 1.72 7.43 0.97
CA GLN A 128 2.22 8.82 0.95
C GLN A 128 1.09 9.85 0.82
N GLN A 129 -0.06 9.47 0.24
CA GLN A 129 -1.28 10.27 0.17
C GLN A 129 -2.27 9.98 1.31
N ASN A 130 -1.80 9.38 2.41
CA ASN A 130 -2.58 9.06 3.60
C ASN A 130 -3.67 7.97 3.43
N TYR A 131 -3.67 7.19 2.36
CA TYR A 131 -4.52 6.01 2.26
C TYR A 131 -4.01 4.88 3.15
N LYS A 132 -4.92 4.12 3.74
CA LYS A 132 -4.60 2.90 4.48
C LYS A 132 -4.47 1.73 3.51
N VAL A 133 -3.28 1.16 3.43
CA VAL A 133 -2.96 0.07 2.49
C VAL A 133 -2.64 -1.21 3.25
N LEU A 134 -3.11 -2.34 2.74
CA LEU A 134 -2.67 -3.67 3.13
C LEU A 134 -2.03 -4.34 1.93
N PHE A 135 -0.80 -4.81 2.09
CA PHE A 135 -0.17 -5.75 1.17
C PHE A 135 -0.19 -7.14 1.78
N THR A 136 -0.69 -8.11 1.05
CA THR A 136 -0.69 -9.51 1.46
C THR A 136 -0.58 -10.42 0.24
N THR A 137 -0.01 -11.62 0.41
CA THR A 137 -0.18 -12.66 -0.59
C THR A 137 -1.51 -13.37 -0.36
N VAL A 138 -2.11 -13.91 -1.41
CA VAL A 138 -3.40 -14.61 -1.30
C VAL A 138 -3.33 -15.82 -0.35
N PRO A 139 -2.27 -16.67 -0.39
CA PRO A 139 -2.13 -17.74 0.59
C PRO A 139 -2.10 -17.23 2.04
N ARG A 140 -1.38 -16.15 2.31
CA ARG A 140 -1.33 -15.54 3.64
C ARG A 140 -2.69 -14.99 4.10
N LEU A 141 -3.44 -14.36 3.18
CA LEU A 141 -4.78 -13.85 3.48
C LEU A 141 -5.71 -14.99 3.90
N ILE A 142 -5.70 -16.10 3.15
CA ILE A 142 -6.51 -17.29 3.48
C ILE A 142 -6.12 -17.87 4.83
N THR A 143 -4.82 -17.98 5.12
CA THR A 143 -4.33 -18.46 6.42
C THR A 143 -4.85 -17.56 7.55
N GLN A 144 -4.73 -16.25 7.43
CA GLN A 144 -5.24 -15.29 8.43
C GLN A 144 -6.76 -15.37 8.62
N LEU A 145 -7.51 -15.57 7.55
CA LEU A 145 -8.97 -15.76 7.61
C LEU A 145 -9.33 -17.02 8.37
N ARG A 146 -8.65 -18.15 8.11
CA ARG A 146 -8.85 -19.41 8.81
C ARG A 146 -8.51 -19.32 10.29
N GLU A 147 -7.37 -18.77 10.62
CA GLU A 147 -6.94 -18.53 12.01
C GLU A 147 -8.00 -17.68 12.73
N SER A 148 -8.39 -16.55 12.16
CA SER A 148 -9.41 -15.67 12.74
C SER A 148 -10.76 -16.35 12.92
N HIS A 149 -11.14 -17.25 12.01
CA HIS A 149 -12.35 -18.04 12.13
C HIS A 149 -12.25 -19.04 13.28
N SER A 150 -11.14 -19.79 13.38
CA SER A 150 -10.88 -20.77 14.43
C SER A 150 -10.82 -20.12 15.81
N GLU A 151 -10.20 -18.96 15.93
CA GLU A 151 -10.06 -18.20 17.17
C GLU A 151 -11.30 -17.36 17.53
N ARG A 152 -12.36 -17.42 16.73
CA ARG A 152 -13.58 -16.60 16.88
C ARG A 152 -13.31 -15.10 16.85
N THR A 153 -12.25 -14.66 16.19
CA THR A 153 -11.85 -13.25 16.02
C THR A 153 -12.17 -12.70 14.62
N LEU A 154 -12.92 -13.45 13.79
CA LEU A 154 -13.22 -13.11 12.40
C LEU A 154 -13.86 -11.72 12.27
N ARG A 155 -14.81 -11.34 13.14
CA ARG A 155 -15.42 -10.00 13.12
C ARG A 155 -14.40 -8.88 13.33
N GLN A 156 -13.38 -9.10 14.18
CA GLN A 156 -12.32 -8.12 14.39
C GLN A 156 -11.41 -8.01 13.17
N PHE A 157 -11.14 -9.15 12.50
CA PHE A 157 -10.41 -9.16 11.24
C PHE A 157 -11.19 -8.40 10.15
N GLU A 158 -12.46 -8.69 9.96
CA GLU A 158 -13.35 -8.03 8.99
C GLU A 158 -13.38 -6.52 9.21
N TYR A 159 -13.61 -6.08 10.45
CA TYR A 159 -13.62 -4.66 10.80
C TYR A 159 -12.30 -3.95 10.48
N ARG A 160 -11.15 -4.62 10.66
CA ARG A 160 -9.84 -4.08 10.27
C ARG A 160 -9.66 -4.10 8.76
N PHE A 161 -10.09 -5.18 8.10
CA PHE A 161 -9.97 -5.37 6.66
C PHE A 161 -10.79 -4.33 5.87
N GLU A 162 -11.97 -4.01 6.32
CA GLU A 162 -12.83 -2.96 5.74
C GLU A 162 -12.23 -1.55 5.84
N LYS A 163 -11.39 -1.29 6.84
CA LYS A 163 -10.75 0.01 7.02
C LYS A 163 -9.64 0.33 6.02
N TYR A 164 -9.14 -0.66 5.30
CA TYR A 164 -8.15 -0.43 4.26
C TYR A 164 -8.79 0.18 3.02
N ASP A 165 -8.24 1.30 2.56
CA ASP A 165 -8.68 1.95 1.33
C ASP A 165 -8.23 1.16 0.10
N LEU A 166 -7.03 0.56 0.18
CA LEU A 166 -6.46 -0.29 -0.85
C LEU A 166 -5.95 -1.60 -0.24
N VAL A 167 -6.33 -2.72 -0.83
CA VAL A 167 -5.75 -4.03 -0.53
C VAL A 167 -5.01 -4.54 -1.76
N ILE A 168 -3.77 -4.99 -1.57
CA ILE A 168 -2.96 -5.61 -2.61
C ILE A 168 -2.90 -7.11 -2.31
N CYS A 169 -3.49 -7.91 -3.19
CA CYS A 169 -3.48 -9.37 -3.17
C CYS A 169 -2.47 -9.87 -4.19
N ASP A 170 -1.24 -10.09 -3.73
CA ASP A 170 -0.15 -10.59 -4.58
C ASP A 170 -0.20 -12.11 -4.71
N GLU A 171 0.39 -12.65 -5.76
CA GLU A 171 0.50 -14.09 -6.02
C GLU A 171 -0.84 -14.84 -6.13
N PHE A 172 -1.84 -14.20 -6.72
CA PHE A 172 -3.11 -14.84 -7.01
C PHE A 172 -2.92 -15.89 -8.11
N GLY A 173 -3.04 -17.17 -7.74
CA GLY A 173 -2.89 -18.26 -8.70
C GLY A 173 -1.63 -19.11 -8.57
N TYR A 174 -0.80 -18.89 -7.55
CA TYR A 174 0.37 -19.75 -7.31
C TYR A 174 0.03 -21.04 -6.56
N VAL A 175 -1.06 -21.06 -5.82
CA VAL A 175 -1.50 -22.20 -5.02
C VAL A 175 -2.99 -22.36 -5.22
N SER A 176 -3.45 -23.59 -5.43
CA SER A 176 -4.88 -23.93 -5.42
C SER A 176 -5.43 -23.85 -4.00
N PHE A 177 -6.70 -23.53 -3.89
CA PHE A 177 -7.39 -23.38 -2.61
C PHE A 177 -8.33 -24.58 -2.41
N ASP A 178 -8.50 -24.99 -1.17
CA ASP A 178 -9.62 -25.86 -0.84
C ASP A 178 -10.94 -25.05 -0.86
N LYS A 179 -12.06 -25.73 -0.85
CA LYS A 179 -13.39 -25.11 -0.96
C LYS A 179 -13.61 -24.02 0.10
N GLN A 180 -13.23 -24.27 1.35
CA GLN A 180 -13.40 -23.29 2.44
C GLN A 180 -12.55 -22.03 2.23
N GLY A 181 -11.29 -22.18 1.83
CA GLY A 181 -10.41 -21.04 1.53
C GLY A 181 -10.92 -20.22 0.35
N ALA A 182 -11.45 -20.86 -0.68
CA ALA A 182 -12.07 -20.23 -1.84
C ALA A 182 -13.29 -19.40 -1.44
N GLU A 183 -14.20 -19.96 -0.64
CA GLU A 183 -15.41 -19.28 -0.14
C GLU A 183 -15.06 -18.07 0.76
N MET A 184 -14.08 -18.22 1.65
CA MET A 184 -13.60 -17.13 2.49
C MET A 184 -13.02 -16.00 1.65
N LEU A 185 -12.14 -16.31 0.69
CA LEU A 185 -11.54 -15.31 -0.19
C LEU A 185 -12.61 -14.60 -1.03
N PHE A 186 -13.55 -15.35 -1.61
CA PHE A 186 -14.68 -14.82 -2.35
C PHE A 186 -15.47 -13.82 -1.52
N THR A 187 -15.87 -14.21 -0.31
CA THR A 187 -16.68 -13.37 0.58
C THR A 187 -16.00 -12.04 0.86
N HIS A 188 -14.73 -12.08 1.28
CA HIS A 188 -14.03 -10.88 1.73
C HIS A 188 -13.64 -9.94 0.57
N LEU A 189 -13.24 -10.48 -0.60
CA LEU A 189 -12.96 -9.65 -1.77
C LEU A 189 -14.23 -9.08 -2.39
N SER A 190 -15.33 -9.86 -2.39
CA SER A 190 -16.63 -9.41 -2.91
C SER A 190 -17.21 -8.24 -2.13
N LEU A 191 -17.05 -8.21 -0.80
CA LEU A 191 -17.51 -7.11 0.05
C LEU A 191 -16.80 -5.78 -0.28
N ARG A 192 -15.62 -5.84 -0.86
CA ARG A 192 -14.85 -4.65 -1.26
C ARG A 192 -15.25 -4.12 -2.64
N ALA A 193 -15.73 -4.99 -3.52
CA ALA A 193 -16.02 -4.63 -4.92
C ALA A 193 -16.98 -3.44 -5.02
N GLY A 194 -16.61 -2.40 -5.77
CA GLY A 194 -17.39 -1.17 -5.95
C GLY A 194 -17.40 -0.21 -4.75
N ARG A 195 -16.73 -0.55 -3.65
CA ARG A 195 -16.63 0.28 -2.43
C ARG A 195 -15.20 0.69 -2.11
N LYS A 196 -14.28 -0.25 -2.21
CA LYS A 196 -12.87 -0.10 -1.88
C LYS A 196 -12.03 -0.83 -2.93
N SER A 197 -10.89 -0.31 -3.24
CA SER A 197 -10.04 -0.83 -4.30
C SER A 197 -9.22 -2.04 -3.87
N THR A 198 -9.03 -2.94 -4.83
CA THR A 198 -8.15 -4.10 -4.69
C THR A 198 -7.22 -4.16 -5.90
N ILE A 199 -5.91 -4.33 -5.67
CA ILE A 199 -4.94 -4.68 -6.71
C ILE A 199 -4.67 -6.17 -6.63
N ILE A 200 -4.79 -6.87 -7.74
CA ILE A 200 -4.49 -8.30 -7.85
C ILE A 200 -3.33 -8.47 -8.81
N THR A 201 -2.34 -9.26 -8.41
CA THR A 201 -1.32 -9.73 -9.34
C THR A 201 -1.49 -11.23 -9.59
N THR A 202 -1.46 -11.65 -10.83
CA THR A 202 -1.64 -13.05 -11.21
C THR A 202 -0.77 -13.41 -12.40
N ASN A 203 -0.35 -14.68 -12.46
CA ASN A 203 0.30 -15.25 -13.65
C ASN A 203 -0.68 -16.02 -14.51
N LEU A 204 -1.92 -16.20 -14.05
CA LEU A 204 -2.94 -16.95 -14.74
C LEU A 204 -3.88 -16.01 -15.51
N SER A 205 -4.32 -16.44 -16.65
CA SER A 205 -5.47 -15.86 -17.34
C SER A 205 -6.78 -16.20 -16.59
N PHE A 206 -7.82 -15.40 -16.79
CA PHE A 206 -9.08 -15.56 -16.04
C PHE A 206 -9.77 -16.91 -16.27
N ASP A 207 -9.65 -17.48 -17.46
CA ASP A 207 -10.17 -18.81 -17.81
C ASP A 207 -9.56 -19.91 -16.94
N ARG A 208 -8.32 -19.72 -16.49
CA ARG A 208 -7.63 -20.66 -15.62
C ARG A 208 -7.88 -20.47 -14.12
N TRP A 209 -8.60 -19.43 -13.74
CA TRP A 209 -8.93 -19.24 -12.32
C TRP A 209 -9.82 -20.33 -11.76
N SER A 210 -10.61 -21.01 -12.61
CA SER A 210 -11.39 -22.19 -12.20
C SER A 210 -10.51 -23.33 -11.64
N GLU A 211 -9.27 -23.43 -12.10
CA GLU A 211 -8.31 -24.41 -11.58
C GLU A 211 -7.94 -24.14 -10.10
N LEU A 212 -8.06 -22.87 -9.64
CA LEU A 212 -7.70 -22.47 -8.29
C LEU A 212 -8.80 -22.73 -7.27
N PHE A 213 -10.05 -22.48 -7.67
CA PHE A 213 -11.20 -22.51 -6.78
C PHE A 213 -11.90 -23.86 -6.76
N GLY A 214 -11.66 -24.69 -7.76
CA GLY A 214 -12.35 -25.98 -7.91
C GLY A 214 -13.88 -25.89 -8.09
N ASP A 215 -14.42 -24.67 -8.17
CA ASP A 215 -15.83 -24.37 -8.36
C ASP A 215 -15.98 -23.30 -9.47
N PRO A 216 -16.47 -23.69 -10.66
CA PRO A 216 -16.63 -22.75 -11.78
C PRO A 216 -17.64 -21.62 -11.50
N VAL A 217 -18.69 -21.88 -10.70
CA VAL A 217 -19.72 -20.86 -10.39
C VAL A 217 -19.14 -19.79 -9.47
N LEU A 218 -18.47 -20.21 -8.40
CA LEU A 218 -17.79 -19.31 -7.48
C LEU A 218 -16.72 -18.47 -8.20
N THR A 219 -15.94 -19.12 -9.08
CA THR A 219 -14.92 -18.47 -9.90
C THR A 219 -15.52 -17.39 -10.80
N SER A 220 -16.56 -17.74 -11.56
CA SER A 220 -17.22 -16.79 -12.47
C SER A 220 -17.76 -15.58 -11.72
N ALA A 221 -18.41 -15.81 -10.58
CA ALA A 221 -18.93 -14.73 -9.75
C ALA A 221 -17.83 -13.83 -9.15
N LEU A 222 -16.67 -14.39 -8.80
CA LEU A 222 -15.54 -13.61 -8.31
C LEU A 222 -14.89 -12.77 -9.42
N VAL A 223 -14.66 -13.40 -10.58
CA VAL A 223 -14.11 -12.71 -11.76
C VAL A 223 -15.01 -11.54 -12.15
N ASP A 224 -16.31 -11.75 -12.26
CA ASP A 224 -17.28 -10.70 -12.59
C ASP A 224 -17.16 -9.51 -11.63
N ARG A 225 -17.16 -9.77 -10.31
CA ARG A 225 -17.05 -8.71 -9.30
C ARG A 225 -15.72 -7.98 -9.29
N LEU A 226 -14.62 -8.71 -9.49
CA LEU A 226 -13.28 -8.11 -9.47
C LEU A 226 -12.97 -7.34 -10.75
N THR A 227 -13.54 -7.75 -11.89
CA THR A 227 -13.32 -7.10 -13.19
C THR A 227 -14.33 -6.01 -13.50
N HIS A 228 -15.44 -5.95 -12.76
CA HIS A 228 -16.41 -4.88 -12.94
C HIS A 228 -15.77 -3.51 -12.69
N LYS A 229 -15.77 -2.64 -13.72
CA LYS A 229 -15.11 -1.31 -13.69
C LYS A 229 -13.63 -1.36 -13.28
N ALA A 230 -12.91 -2.45 -13.58
CA ALA A 230 -11.52 -2.60 -13.21
C ALA A 230 -10.56 -2.21 -14.34
N TYR A 231 -9.36 -1.82 -13.97
CA TYR A 231 -8.23 -1.71 -14.88
C TYR A 231 -7.56 -3.07 -15.04
N ILE A 232 -7.79 -3.71 -16.18
CA ILE A 232 -7.11 -4.96 -16.54
C ILE A 232 -5.85 -4.58 -17.32
N ILE A 233 -4.69 -4.95 -16.77
CA ILE A 233 -3.38 -4.63 -17.32
C ILE A 233 -2.71 -5.92 -17.79
N ASN A 234 -2.45 -5.99 -19.08
CA ASN A 234 -1.68 -7.10 -19.65
C ASN A 234 -0.19 -6.91 -19.34
N MET A 235 0.34 -7.83 -18.55
CA MET A 235 1.74 -7.89 -18.12
C MET A 235 2.54 -8.99 -18.83
N ASN A 236 2.11 -9.41 -20.03
CA ASN A 236 2.88 -10.34 -20.84
C ASN A 236 4.08 -9.65 -21.48
N GLY A 237 5.26 -10.17 -21.23
CA GLY A 237 6.52 -9.61 -21.72
C GLY A 237 7.72 -10.43 -21.27
N GLU A 238 8.91 -9.92 -21.55
CA GLU A 238 10.16 -10.56 -21.13
C GLU A 238 10.38 -10.35 -19.62
N SER A 239 10.88 -11.38 -18.96
CA SER A 239 11.19 -11.33 -17.53
C SER A 239 12.41 -10.46 -17.25
N PHE A 240 12.26 -9.45 -16.39
CA PHE A 240 13.37 -8.64 -15.87
C PHE A 240 14.42 -9.50 -15.16
N ARG A 241 13.98 -10.46 -14.35
CA ARG A 241 14.87 -11.36 -13.61
C ARG A 241 15.75 -12.18 -14.55
N LEU A 242 15.19 -12.71 -15.64
CA LEU A 242 15.95 -13.45 -16.66
C LEU A 242 16.93 -12.55 -17.39
N ARG A 243 16.54 -11.30 -17.68
CA ARG A 243 17.41 -10.32 -18.33
C ARG A 243 18.61 -9.98 -17.45
N GLU A 244 18.39 -9.66 -16.18
CA GLU A 244 19.46 -9.38 -15.21
C GLU A 244 20.42 -10.57 -15.08
N THR A 245 19.90 -11.79 -14.99
CA THR A 245 20.72 -13.00 -14.95
C THR A 245 21.57 -13.14 -16.24
N LYS A 246 20.98 -12.91 -17.41
CA LYS A 246 21.72 -12.95 -18.68
C LYS A 246 22.81 -11.87 -18.78
N GLU A 247 22.57 -10.68 -18.22
CA GLU A 247 23.56 -9.59 -18.16
C GLU A 247 24.72 -9.92 -17.22
N LEU A 248 24.42 -10.57 -16.08
CA LEU A 248 25.45 -11.03 -15.14
C LEU A 248 26.34 -12.14 -15.74
N LEU A 249 25.76 -13.04 -16.52
CA LEU A 249 26.51 -14.14 -17.18
C LEU A 249 27.37 -13.68 -18.37
N LYS A 250 27.18 -12.46 -18.85
CA LYS A 250 28.01 -11.87 -19.94
C LYS A 250 29.21 -11.08 -19.43
N LYS A 251 29.33 -10.87 -18.12
CA LYS A 251 30.49 -10.27 -17.44
C LYS A 251 31.44 -11.34 -16.95
#